data_ad4023b469891874214c980e11d4f625
#
_entry.id   ad4023b469891874214c980e11d4f625
#
_cell.length_a   1.000
_cell.length_b   1.000
_cell.length_c   1.000
_cell.angle_alpha   90.00
_cell.angle_beta   90.00
_cell.angle_gamma   90.00
#
_symmetry.space_group_name_H-M   'P 1'
#
loop_
_entity.id
_entity.type
_entity.pdbx_description
1 polymer ?
#
loop_
_entity_poly.entity_id
_entity_poly.type
_entity_poly.pdbx_seq_one_letter_code
_entity_poly.pdbx_strand_id
1 'polypeptide(L)'
;LHAEVPVPGAGDPWPRRAVHDGLTLVAHGAAFAGTDLDVGTRFLLTFLDRMPRARAAIDLGCGTGAIAAAYARAHPEARLVASDRSAAATTSAEQTMIANGVAERVRVVRDDGLGSQPDGSADLVLLNPPFHSGNAVTEEIAPRLFADAARVLRPGGELWTVWNSHLRYRPQLERIVGTTRQIGRNASFTVTASVRG
;
A
#
# COMPACT_ATOMS: atom_id res chain seq x y z
N LEU A 1 -19.99 -22.51 -21.68
CA LEU A 1 -20.01 -21.94 -20.33
C LEU A 1 -21.06 -20.84 -20.30
N HIS A 2 -22.25 -21.14 -19.75
CA HIS A 2 -23.26 -20.13 -19.49
C HIS A 2 -22.86 -19.37 -18.23
N ALA A 3 -22.56 -18.07 -18.36
CA ALA A 3 -22.47 -17.19 -17.21
C ALA A 3 -23.90 -16.94 -16.71
N GLU A 4 -24.21 -17.37 -15.50
CA GLU A 4 -25.47 -16.99 -14.85
C GLU A 4 -25.43 -15.49 -14.58
N VAL A 5 -26.40 -14.77 -15.14
CA VAL A 5 -26.64 -13.37 -14.84
C VAL A 5 -27.27 -13.30 -13.44
N PRO A 6 -26.73 -12.57 -12.48
CA PRO A 6 -27.32 -12.48 -11.15
C PRO A 6 -28.74 -11.91 -11.21
N VAL A 7 -29.68 -12.57 -10.51
CA VAL A 7 -31.07 -12.13 -10.43
C VAL A 7 -31.14 -10.82 -9.63
N PRO A 8 -31.75 -9.74 -10.15
CA PRO A 8 -31.95 -8.51 -9.40
C PRO A 8 -32.91 -8.77 -8.22
N GLY A 9 -32.44 -8.60 -6.98
CA GLY A 9 -33.30 -8.76 -5.79
C GLY A 9 -32.59 -9.21 -4.51
N ALA A 10 -31.43 -9.86 -4.58
CA ALA A 10 -30.57 -10.00 -3.42
C ALA A 10 -29.78 -8.71 -3.29
N GLY A 11 -29.97 -7.94 -2.23
CA GLY A 11 -29.22 -6.73 -1.97
C GLY A 11 -27.74 -6.99 -2.16
N ASP A 12 -27.05 -6.12 -2.89
CA ASP A 12 -25.62 -6.26 -3.16
C ASP A 12 -24.89 -6.39 -1.78
N PRO A 13 -24.21 -7.51 -1.48
CA PRO A 13 -23.53 -7.71 -0.22
C PRO A 13 -22.32 -6.75 -0.06
N TRP A 14 -22.09 -5.89 -1.04
CA TRP A 14 -20.99 -4.94 -1.10
C TRP A 14 -21.46 -3.48 -1.09
N PRO A 15 -20.64 -2.55 -0.51
CA PRO A 15 -19.36 -2.81 0.16
C PRO A 15 -19.52 -3.43 1.56
N ARG A 16 -18.61 -4.30 1.93
CA ARG A 16 -18.48 -4.81 3.30
C ARG A 16 -17.63 -3.87 4.14
N ARG A 17 -17.83 -3.90 5.47
CA ARG A 17 -17.06 -3.09 6.42
C ARG A 17 -16.58 -3.95 7.58
N ALA A 18 -15.35 -3.68 8.05
CA ALA A 18 -14.81 -4.24 9.30
C ALA A 18 -13.96 -3.20 10.01
N VAL A 19 -13.80 -3.37 11.33
CA VAL A 19 -12.96 -2.48 12.15
C VAL A 19 -11.82 -3.30 12.75
N HIS A 20 -10.59 -2.81 12.56
CA HIS A 20 -9.36 -3.39 13.08
C HIS A 20 -8.61 -2.33 13.89
N ASP A 21 -8.53 -2.50 15.21
CA ASP A 21 -7.84 -1.55 16.13
C ASP A 21 -8.26 -0.07 15.90
N GLY A 22 -9.57 0.14 15.70
CA GLY A 22 -10.14 1.45 15.43
C GLY A 22 -9.96 1.97 13.99
N LEU A 23 -9.37 1.19 13.09
CA LEU A 23 -9.29 1.48 11.66
C LEU A 23 -10.46 0.79 10.94
N THR A 24 -11.32 1.55 10.30
CA THR A 24 -12.43 1.02 9.51
C THR A 24 -11.98 0.73 8.09
N LEU A 25 -12.04 -0.53 7.66
CA LEU A 25 -11.82 -0.92 6.27
C LEU A 25 -13.15 -1.13 5.55
N VAL A 26 -13.22 -0.63 4.34
CA VAL A 26 -14.37 -0.81 3.44
C VAL A 26 -13.87 -1.51 2.18
N ALA A 27 -14.55 -2.59 1.76
CA ALA A 27 -14.14 -3.35 0.60
C ALA A 27 -15.32 -3.63 -0.33
N HIS A 28 -15.11 -3.39 -1.60
CA HIS A 28 -15.94 -3.92 -2.68
C HIS A 28 -15.49 -5.32 -3.08
N GLY A 29 -16.36 -6.08 -3.76
CA GLY A 29 -16.02 -7.39 -4.32
C GLY A 29 -14.76 -7.29 -5.22
N ALA A 30 -13.91 -8.31 -5.19
CA ALA A 30 -12.63 -8.38 -5.90
C ALA A 30 -11.51 -7.43 -5.41
N ALA A 31 -11.68 -6.67 -4.33
CA ALA A 31 -10.57 -6.01 -3.65
C ALA A 31 -9.73 -7.06 -2.90
N PHE A 32 -8.39 -6.99 -3.04
CA PHE A 32 -7.47 -7.90 -2.33
C PHE A 32 -7.67 -7.81 -0.81
N ALA A 33 -7.63 -8.96 -0.13
CA ALA A 33 -7.89 -9.14 1.31
C ALA A 33 -9.33 -8.75 1.75
N GLY A 34 -10.16 -8.20 0.88
CA GLY A 34 -11.49 -7.75 1.27
C GLY A 34 -11.43 -6.75 2.44
N THR A 35 -12.22 -6.98 3.49
CA THR A 35 -12.20 -6.17 4.71
C THR A 35 -11.18 -6.65 5.75
N ASP A 36 -10.44 -7.74 5.49
CA ASP A 36 -9.41 -8.22 6.40
C ASP A 36 -8.14 -7.36 6.28
N LEU A 37 -7.49 -7.14 7.41
CA LEU A 37 -6.20 -6.51 7.42
C LEU A 37 -5.13 -7.56 7.07
N ASP A 38 -4.56 -7.47 5.87
CA ASP A 38 -3.48 -8.36 5.41
C ASP A 38 -2.37 -8.49 6.45
N VAL A 39 -1.81 -9.70 6.59
CA VAL A 39 -0.83 -10.01 7.65
C VAL A 39 0.45 -9.19 7.50
N GLY A 40 0.94 -8.99 6.26
CA GLY A 40 2.09 -8.13 5.97
C GLY A 40 1.81 -6.67 6.31
N THR A 41 0.65 -6.17 5.89
CA THR A 41 0.18 -4.82 6.25
C THR A 41 0.08 -4.64 7.76
N ARG A 42 -0.52 -5.60 8.48
CA ARG A 42 -0.58 -5.56 9.95
C ARG A 42 0.80 -5.47 10.56
N PHE A 43 1.76 -6.27 10.07
CA PHE A 43 3.14 -6.23 10.57
C PHE A 43 3.85 -4.91 10.25
N LEU A 44 3.66 -4.34 9.07
CA LEU A 44 4.18 -3.01 8.72
C LEU A 44 3.65 -1.93 9.67
N LEU A 45 2.36 -1.96 9.96
CA LEU A 45 1.70 -0.96 10.82
C LEU A 45 2.12 -1.04 12.30
N THR A 46 2.72 -2.14 12.76
CA THR A 46 3.33 -2.19 14.12
C THR A 46 4.51 -1.22 14.29
N PHE A 47 5.04 -0.69 13.20
CA PHE A 47 6.14 0.29 13.18
C PHE A 47 5.69 1.71 12.81
N LEU A 48 4.39 1.99 12.84
CA LEU A 48 3.81 3.24 12.38
C LEU A 48 4.40 4.47 13.10
N ASP A 49 4.64 4.36 14.40
CA ASP A 49 5.24 5.38 15.26
C ASP A 49 6.74 5.64 14.96
N ARG A 50 7.39 4.72 14.26
CA ARG A 50 8.80 4.81 13.83
C ARG A 50 8.96 5.33 12.40
N MET A 51 7.87 5.45 11.65
CA MET A 51 7.88 5.99 10.29
C MET A 51 8.20 7.49 10.33
N PRO A 52 8.91 8.03 9.31
CA PRO A 52 9.17 9.46 9.21
C PRO A 52 7.86 10.27 9.20
N ARG A 53 7.88 11.45 9.78
CA ARG A 53 6.80 12.43 9.61
C ARG A 53 6.97 13.10 8.24
N ALA A 54 6.28 12.57 7.25
CA ALA A 54 6.31 13.07 5.88
C ALA A 54 5.19 14.09 5.64
N ARG A 55 5.46 15.14 4.86
CA ARG A 55 4.42 16.04 4.37
C ARG A 55 3.73 15.48 3.12
N ALA A 56 4.51 14.84 2.26
CA ALA A 56 4.02 14.17 1.06
C ALA A 56 4.35 12.68 1.14
N ALA A 57 3.34 11.83 1.27
CA ALA A 57 3.51 10.40 1.32
C ALA A 57 2.70 9.68 0.23
N ILE A 58 3.11 8.49 -0.14
CA ILE A 58 2.43 7.65 -1.12
C ILE A 58 2.24 6.26 -0.54
N ASP A 59 1.03 5.71 -0.67
CA ASP A 59 0.72 4.29 -0.45
C ASP A 59 0.63 3.62 -1.83
N LEU A 60 1.67 2.87 -2.20
CA LEU A 60 1.81 2.25 -3.50
C LEU A 60 1.24 0.82 -3.47
N GLY A 61 0.27 0.55 -4.34
CA GLY A 61 -0.49 -0.70 -4.31
C GLY A 61 -1.42 -0.74 -3.09
N CYS A 62 -2.19 0.33 -2.90
CA CYS A 62 -2.89 0.61 -1.65
C CYS A 62 -4.00 -0.41 -1.29
N GLY A 63 -4.47 -1.22 -2.25
CA GLY A 63 -5.58 -2.14 -2.01
C GLY A 63 -6.80 -1.42 -1.45
N THR A 64 -7.29 -1.84 -0.29
CA THR A 64 -8.41 -1.19 0.41
C THR A 64 -8.00 0.09 1.16
N GLY A 65 -6.75 0.54 1.07
CA GLY A 65 -6.27 1.79 1.65
C GLY A 65 -5.90 1.71 3.14
N ALA A 66 -5.66 0.52 3.68
CA ALA A 66 -5.37 0.34 5.09
C ALA A 66 -4.12 1.12 5.55
N ILE A 67 -3.02 1.06 4.79
CA ILE A 67 -1.77 1.76 5.12
C ILE A 67 -1.97 3.27 5.03
N ALA A 68 -2.57 3.76 3.93
CA ALA A 68 -2.84 5.18 3.75
C ALA A 68 -3.71 5.75 4.88
N ALA A 69 -4.81 5.07 5.25
CA ALA A 69 -5.71 5.52 6.30
C ALA A 69 -5.02 5.53 7.66
N ALA A 70 -4.27 4.47 8.01
CA ALA A 70 -3.55 4.39 9.27
C ALA A 70 -2.49 5.50 9.38
N TYR A 71 -1.68 5.69 8.32
CA TYR A 71 -0.65 6.73 8.28
C TYR A 71 -1.25 8.13 8.37
N ALA A 72 -2.31 8.43 7.59
CA ALA A 72 -2.97 9.73 7.60
C ALA A 72 -3.61 10.08 8.96
N ARG A 73 -4.11 9.08 9.69
CA ARG A 73 -4.64 9.29 11.06
C ARG A 73 -3.53 9.59 12.06
N ALA A 74 -2.40 8.89 11.96
CA ALA A 74 -1.26 9.09 12.85
C ALA A 74 -0.48 10.40 12.57
N HIS A 75 -0.54 10.91 11.34
CA HIS A 75 0.19 12.08 10.88
C HIS A 75 -0.74 13.13 10.26
N PRO A 76 -1.39 14.00 11.08
CA PRO A 76 -2.41 14.97 10.61
C PRO A 76 -1.90 15.96 9.55
N GLU A 77 -0.60 16.26 9.54
CA GLU A 77 0.02 17.19 8.59
C GLU A 77 0.33 16.55 7.23
N ALA A 78 0.25 15.21 7.13
CA ALA A 78 0.58 14.50 5.91
C ALA A 78 -0.55 14.62 4.87
N ARG A 79 -0.16 14.83 3.61
CA ARG A 79 -1.00 14.63 2.44
C ARG A 79 -0.52 13.38 1.71
N LEU A 80 -1.45 12.55 1.31
CA LEU A 80 -1.13 11.25 0.71
C LEU A 80 -1.73 11.10 -0.69
N VAL A 81 -1.04 10.29 -1.48
CA VAL A 81 -1.60 9.63 -2.65
C VAL A 81 -1.69 8.14 -2.33
N ALA A 82 -2.86 7.54 -2.50
CA ALA A 82 -3.07 6.10 -2.45
C ALA A 82 -3.29 5.59 -3.88
N SER A 83 -2.35 4.80 -4.40
CA SER A 83 -2.34 4.35 -5.80
C SER A 83 -2.56 2.86 -5.90
N ASP A 84 -3.47 2.45 -6.79
CA ASP A 84 -3.68 1.04 -7.16
C ASP A 84 -4.15 0.93 -8.60
N ARG A 85 -3.80 -0.14 -9.29
CA ARG A 85 -4.27 -0.41 -10.66
C ARG A 85 -5.72 -0.93 -10.73
N SER A 86 -6.19 -1.52 -9.65
CA SER A 86 -7.53 -2.14 -9.56
C SER A 86 -8.59 -1.07 -9.27
N ALA A 87 -9.63 -1.00 -10.10
CA ALA A 87 -10.79 -0.15 -9.84
C ALA A 87 -11.51 -0.53 -8.54
N ALA A 88 -11.65 -1.83 -8.25
CA ALA A 88 -12.26 -2.30 -7.00
C ALA A 88 -11.44 -1.89 -5.77
N ALA A 89 -10.11 -1.89 -5.88
CA ALA A 89 -9.22 -1.43 -4.81
C ALA A 89 -9.37 0.08 -4.58
N THR A 90 -9.29 0.90 -5.64
CA THR A 90 -9.40 2.36 -5.51
C THR A 90 -10.77 2.79 -4.99
N THR A 91 -11.87 2.21 -5.47
CA THR A 91 -13.21 2.49 -4.93
C THR A 91 -13.32 2.09 -3.45
N SER A 92 -12.71 0.97 -3.06
CA SER A 92 -12.65 0.54 -1.66
C SER A 92 -11.83 1.49 -0.81
N ALA A 93 -10.66 1.91 -1.30
CA ALA A 93 -9.80 2.86 -0.61
C ALA A 93 -10.48 4.21 -0.40
N GLU A 94 -11.19 4.77 -1.38
CA GLU A 94 -11.97 6.00 -1.23
C GLU A 94 -12.97 5.90 -0.08
N GLN A 95 -13.73 4.81 -0.02
CA GLN A 95 -14.69 4.57 1.07
C GLN A 95 -14.00 4.37 2.42
N THR A 96 -12.82 3.74 2.43
CA THR A 96 -11.99 3.62 3.63
C THR A 96 -11.50 4.99 4.11
N MET A 97 -11.06 5.88 3.21
CA MET A 97 -10.65 7.25 3.59
C MET A 97 -11.81 8.03 4.22
N ILE A 98 -13.01 7.94 3.63
CA ILE A 98 -14.22 8.59 4.17
C ILE A 98 -14.54 8.02 5.55
N ALA A 99 -14.56 6.69 5.70
CA ALA A 99 -14.91 6.02 6.95
C ALA A 99 -13.95 6.34 8.11
N ASN A 100 -12.70 6.75 7.81
CA ASN A 100 -11.69 7.13 8.79
C ASN A 100 -11.49 8.65 8.95
N GLY A 101 -12.29 9.48 8.25
CA GLY A 101 -12.22 10.94 8.35
C GLY A 101 -10.93 11.55 7.79
N VAL A 102 -10.32 10.92 6.79
CA VAL A 102 -9.04 11.37 6.20
C VAL A 102 -9.15 11.70 4.70
N ALA A 103 -10.34 11.65 4.12
CA ALA A 103 -10.56 11.83 2.68
C ALA A 103 -10.04 13.17 2.13
N GLU A 104 -10.09 14.26 2.93
CA GLU A 104 -9.58 15.57 2.53
C GLU A 104 -8.04 15.63 2.36
N ARG A 105 -7.32 14.62 2.90
CA ARG A 105 -5.86 14.59 2.91
C ARG A 105 -5.28 13.42 2.12
N VAL A 106 -6.12 12.51 1.66
CA VAL A 106 -5.68 11.32 0.90
C VAL A 106 -6.38 11.31 -0.46
N ARG A 107 -5.63 11.54 -1.51
CA ARG A 107 -6.09 11.42 -2.88
C ARG A 107 -5.90 9.98 -3.36
N VAL A 108 -6.99 9.30 -3.65
CA VAL A 108 -6.94 7.97 -4.26
C VAL A 108 -6.84 8.10 -5.78
N VAL A 109 -5.95 7.34 -6.40
CA VAL A 109 -5.74 7.35 -7.84
C VAL A 109 -5.67 5.93 -8.39
N ARG A 110 -6.29 5.72 -9.54
CA ARG A 110 -6.11 4.49 -10.31
C ARG A 110 -4.91 4.65 -11.25
N ASP A 111 -3.83 3.94 -10.96
CA ASP A 111 -2.58 4.02 -11.72
C ASP A 111 -1.88 2.64 -11.74
N ASP A 112 -1.10 2.36 -12.76
CA ASP A 112 -0.24 1.19 -12.80
C ASP A 112 1.14 1.56 -12.26
N GLY A 113 1.35 1.34 -10.96
CA GLY A 113 2.49 1.85 -10.21
C GLY A 113 2.31 3.32 -9.84
N LEU A 114 3.25 4.17 -10.21
CA LEU A 114 3.25 5.62 -9.93
C LEU A 114 3.45 6.47 -11.19
N GLY A 115 3.04 5.96 -12.36
CA GLY A 115 3.24 6.63 -13.64
C GLY A 115 2.70 8.05 -13.71
N SER A 116 1.61 8.35 -13.00
CA SER A 116 1.00 9.68 -12.94
C SER A 116 1.63 10.63 -11.92
N GLN A 117 2.56 10.13 -11.08
CA GLN A 117 3.17 10.95 -10.03
C GLN A 117 4.49 11.56 -10.51
N PRO A 118 4.74 12.85 -10.23
CA PRO A 118 5.98 13.51 -10.61
C PRO A 118 7.21 12.95 -9.93
N ASP A 119 8.37 13.05 -10.57
CA ASP A 119 9.67 12.72 -9.98
C ASP A 119 9.95 13.61 -8.77
N GLY A 120 10.55 13.04 -7.72
CA GLY A 120 10.94 13.77 -6.52
C GLY A 120 9.79 14.46 -5.79
N SER A 121 8.56 13.93 -5.89
CA SER A 121 7.35 14.53 -5.32
C SER A 121 7.00 14.06 -3.90
N ALA A 122 7.65 12.99 -3.42
CA ALA A 122 7.32 12.36 -2.14
C ALA A 122 8.50 12.35 -1.15
N ASP A 123 8.17 12.48 0.13
CA ASP A 123 9.08 12.26 1.27
C ASP A 123 9.15 10.78 1.65
N LEU A 124 8.03 10.09 1.48
CA LEU A 124 7.81 8.74 1.96
C LEU A 124 6.95 7.95 0.96
N VAL A 125 7.40 6.74 0.65
CA VAL A 125 6.57 5.73 -0.02
C VAL A 125 6.40 4.55 0.91
N LEU A 126 5.15 4.10 1.08
CA LEU A 126 4.75 2.91 1.83
C LEU A 126 4.35 1.84 0.82
N LEU A 127 4.82 0.61 1.01
CA LEU A 127 4.61 -0.46 0.04
C LEU A 127 4.47 -1.82 0.72
N ASN A 128 3.39 -2.50 0.43
CA ASN A 128 3.23 -3.93 0.62
C ASN A 128 3.03 -4.58 -0.76
N PRO A 129 4.11 -5.00 -1.45
CA PRO A 129 3.99 -5.50 -2.81
C PRO A 129 3.23 -6.82 -2.85
N PRO A 130 2.54 -7.14 -3.96
CA PRO A 130 1.81 -8.39 -4.09
C PRO A 130 2.77 -9.60 -4.02
N PHE A 131 2.46 -10.55 -3.12
CA PHE A 131 3.24 -11.77 -2.92
C PHE A 131 2.45 -12.98 -3.47
N HIS A 132 2.51 -13.24 -4.74
CA HIS A 132 1.98 -14.49 -5.27
C HIS A 132 3.14 -15.43 -5.57
N SER A 133 3.31 -16.43 -4.71
CA SER A 133 4.32 -17.49 -4.89
C SER A 133 4.01 -18.29 -6.15
N GLY A 134 4.95 -18.34 -7.07
CA GLY A 134 5.00 -19.40 -8.08
C GLY A 134 4.95 -19.01 -9.55
N ASN A 135 4.90 -17.74 -9.95
CA ASN A 135 4.98 -17.33 -11.35
C ASN A 135 6.11 -16.34 -11.58
N ALA A 136 6.91 -16.53 -12.64
CA ALA A 136 7.99 -15.63 -13.07
C ALA A 136 7.56 -14.15 -13.20
N VAL A 137 6.29 -13.89 -13.51
CA VAL A 137 5.69 -12.54 -13.60
C VAL A 137 5.75 -11.79 -12.26
N THR A 138 5.72 -12.49 -11.12
CA THR A 138 5.73 -11.85 -9.80
C THR A 138 7.12 -11.39 -9.38
N GLU A 139 8.18 -12.05 -9.87
CA GLU A 139 9.56 -11.66 -9.57
C GLU A 139 9.95 -10.33 -10.23
N GLU A 140 9.26 -9.92 -11.29
CA GLU A 140 9.48 -8.65 -12.00
C GLU A 140 8.66 -7.48 -11.43
N ILE A 141 7.54 -7.76 -10.76
CA ILE A 141 6.64 -6.70 -10.25
C ILE A 141 7.31 -5.88 -9.14
N ALA A 142 7.89 -6.54 -8.15
CA ALA A 142 8.46 -5.83 -7.00
C ALA A 142 9.63 -4.90 -7.39
N PRO A 143 10.62 -5.32 -8.22
CA PRO A 143 11.67 -4.42 -8.72
C PRO A 143 11.13 -3.19 -9.48
N ARG A 144 10.06 -3.36 -10.27
CA ARG A 144 9.42 -2.25 -10.97
C ARG A 144 8.79 -1.26 -9.97
N LEU A 145 8.07 -1.75 -8.95
CA LEU A 145 7.49 -0.90 -7.91
C LEU A 145 8.59 -0.18 -7.09
N PHE A 146 9.73 -0.83 -6.84
CA PHE A 146 10.88 -0.19 -6.19
C PHE A 146 11.47 0.92 -7.06
N ALA A 147 11.55 0.73 -8.38
CA ALA A 147 12.01 1.76 -9.31
C ALA A 147 11.05 2.95 -9.37
N ASP A 148 9.74 2.70 -9.42
CA ASP A 148 8.72 3.74 -9.33
C ASP A 148 8.83 4.52 -8.02
N ALA A 149 8.99 3.82 -6.89
CA ALA A 149 9.19 4.46 -5.60
C ALA A 149 10.47 5.32 -5.56
N ALA A 150 11.58 4.79 -6.07
CA ALA A 150 12.84 5.53 -6.15
C ALA A 150 12.73 6.80 -7.00
N ARG A 151 11.98 6.76 -8.11
CA ARG A 151 11.77 7.91 -8.99
C ARG A 151 11.00 9.03 -8.31
N VAL A 152 9.89 8.70 -7.64
CA VAL A 152 9.02 9.70 -7.02
C VAL A 152 9.54 10.22 -5.67
N LEU A 153 10.41 9.48 -5.00
CA LEU A 153 11.05 9.95 -3.78
C LEU A 153 12.02 11.09 -4.10
N ARG A 154 12.02 12.12 -3.28
CA ARG A 154 13.08 13.13 -3.29
C ARG A 154 14.38 12.56 -2.71
N PRO A 155 15.55 13.11 -3.01
CA PRO A 155 16.81 12.73 -2.33
C PRO A 155 16.63 12.78 -0.80
N GLY A 156 17.04 11.72 -0.12
CA GLY A 156 16.83 11.55 1.33
C GLY A 156 15.45 11.08 1.75
N GLY A 157 14.48 10.96 0.82
CA GLY A 157 13.18 10.35 1.09
C GLY A 157 13.29 8.84 1.30
N GLU A 158 12.30 8.24 1.96
CA GLU A 158 12.36 6.84 2.37
C GLU A 158 11.28 5.98 1.69
N LEU A 159 11.66 4.79 1.24
CA LEU A 159 10.75 3.70 0.92
C LEU A 159 10.67 2.76 2.12
N TRP A 160 9.48 2.65 2.73
CA TRP A 160 9.18 1.64 3.74
C TRP A 160 8.41 0.51 3.08
N THR A 161 8.97 -0.70 3.13
CA THR A 161 8.31 -1.86 2.52
C THR A 161 8.33 -3.07 3.44
N VAL A 162 7.21 -3.82 3.45
CA VAL A 162 7.10 -5.15 4.06
C VAL A 162 7.15 -6.20 2.96
N TRP A 163 7.77 -7.33 3.23
CA TRP A 163 7.90 -8.45 2.28
C TRP A 163 8.13 -9.78 2.98
N ASN A 164 7.75 -10.88 2.34
CA ASN A 164 8.01 -12.22 2.85
C ASN A 164 9.51 -12.49 2.93
N SER A 165 10.02 -12.81 4.12
CA SER A 165 11.46 -12.89 4.42
C SER A 165 12.27 -13.80 3.49
N HIS A 166 11.62 -14.81 2.86
CA HIS A 166 12.28 -15.71 1.91
C HIS A 166 12.62 -15.05 0.56
N LEU A 167 11.94 -13.94 0.19
CA LEU A 167 12.17 -13.23 -1.09
C LEU A 167 13.47 -12.42 -1.12
N ARG A 168 14.05 -12.12 0.05
CA ARG A 168 15.36 -11.47 0.20
C ARG A 168 15.54 -10.19 -0.64
N TYR A 169 14.55 -9.29 -0.66
CA TYR A 169 14.55 -8.09 -1.50
C TYR A 169 15.61 -7.04 -1.12
N ARG A 170 16.28 -7.15 0.02
CA ARG A 170 17.24 -6.14 0.49
C ARG A 170 18.34 -5.79 -0.55
N PRO A 171 19.02 -6.74 -1.23
CA PRO A 171 20.01 -6.38 -2.24
C PRO A 171 19.42 -5.62 -3.44
N GLN A 172 18.17 -5.92 -3.81
CA GLN A 172 17.47 -5.20 -4.88
C GLN A 172 17.12 -3.77 -4.44
N LEU A 173 16.61 -3.60 -3.21
CA LEU A 173 16.32 -2.30 -2.62
C LEU A 173 17.57 -1.43 -2.52
N GLU A 174 18.71 -2.00 -2.06
CA GLU A 174 20.00 -1.30 -1.99
C GLU A 174 20.48 -0.83 -3.37
N ARG A 175 20.30 -1.64 -4.41
CA ARG A 175 20.68 -1.29 -5.78
C ARG A 175 19.76 -0.26 -6.43
N ILE A 176 18.43 -0.34 -6.19
CA ILE A 176 17.42 0.45 -6.92
C ILE A 176 17.12 1.76 -6.20
N VAL A 177 17.00 1.74 -4.87
CA VAL A 177 16.58 2.89 -4.07
C VAL A 177 17.78 3.53 -3.37
N GLY A 178 18.56 2.72 -2.65
CA GLY A 178 19.74 3.16 -1.93
C GLY A 178 19.89 2.48 -0.56
N THR A 179 20.59 3.12 0.35
CA THR A 179 20.93 2.55 1.66
C THR A 179 19.70 2.00 2.38
N THR A 180 19.72 0.70 2.68
CA THR A 180 18.57 -0.03 3.23
C THR A 180 18.88 -0.57 4.63
N ARG A 181 18.05 -0.18 5.61
CA ARG A 181 18.10 -0.71 6.98
C ARG A 181 16.88 -1.60 7.28
N GLN A 182 17.10 -2.66 8.05
CA GLN A 182 16.01 -3.49 8.56
C GLN A 182 15.37 -2.78 9.76
N ILE A 183 14.04 -2.61 9.71
CA ILE A 183 13.24 -2.01 10.78
C ILE A 183 12.78 -3.09 11.75
N GLY A 184 12.31 -4.20 11.19
CA GLY A 184 11.86 -5.34 11.96
C GLY A 184 11.77 -6.61 11.12
N ARG A 185 11.72 -7.75 11.81
CA ARG A 185 11.57 -9.06 11.18
C ARG A 185 10.85 -10.02 12.15
N ASN A 186 9.99 -10.85 11.60
CA ASN A 186 9.43 -12.01 12.28
C ASN A 186 9.67 -13.28 11.45
N ALA A 187 9.04 -14.41 11.80
CA ALA A 187 9.22 -15.68 11.09
C ALA A 187 8.84 -15.59 9.59
N SER A 188 7.85 -14.77 9.24
CA SER A 188 7.29 -14.69 7.87
C SER A 188 7.71 -13.43 7.13
N PHE A 189 7.81 -12.29 7.80
CA PHE A 189 7.94 -10.97 7.18
C PHE A 189 9.18 -10.22 7.63
N THR A 190 9.70 -9.40 6.73
CA THR A 190 10.73 -8.40 6.99
C THR A 190 10.20 -7.02 6.61
N VAL A 191 10.43 -6.01 7.45
CA VAL A 191 10.19 -4.60 7.15
C VAL A 191 11.53 -3.90 6.99
N THR A 192 11.69 -3.15 5.92
CA THR A 192 12.88 -2.34 5.63
C THR A 192 12.51 -0.90 5.35
N ALA A 193 13.44 0.01 5.64
CA ALA A 193 13.45 1.38 5.16
C ALA A 193 14.68 1.60 4.28
N SER A 194 14.44 2.06 3.06
CA SER A 194 15.47 2.35 2.05
C SER A 194 15.49 3.85 1.80
N VAL A 195 16.64 4.50 1.96
CA VAL A 195 16.81 5.94 1.74
C VAL A 195 17.23 6.17 0.31
N ARG A 196 16.52 7.06 -0.42
CA ARG A 196 16.94 7.46 -1.75
C ARG A 196 18.22 8.29 -1.70
N GLY A 197 19.22 7.84 -2.45
CA GLY A 197 20.45 8.58 -2.69
C GLY A 197 20.26 9.78 -3.63
#